data_401e8945da7a32a0f24f17e2a70713fc
#
_entry.id   401e8945da7a32a0f24f17e2a70713fc
#
_cell.length_a   1.000
_cell.length_b   1.000
_cell.length_c   1.000
_cell.angle_alpha   90.00
_cell.angle_beta   90.00
_cell.angle_gamma   90.00
#
_symmetry.space_group_name_H-M   'P 1'
#
loop_
_entity.id
_entity.type
_entity.pdbx_description
1 polymer ?
#
loop_
_entity_poly.entity_id
_entity_poly.type
_entity_poly.pdbx_seq_one_letter_code
_entity_poly.pdbx_strand_id
1 'polypeptide(L)'
;MANGFLGVDGIHVHVLYPKGKVSPIQECQFTTLGRNITAIEVDGVFDDCQALVKSAFMDEELNRHLMLTSANSINVARFLPQAFYYFNAYARMKAIGKADRLVVCVPSGNFGNITAALFGHRMGLPVSRFIAANNANDIFFNYLRTGKYEPKHSRQTIANAMDVGDPSNFARIYDLYGGDHAKITQLISGATYTDEQIAETMASCHHATGYVLDPHGACGFRALSEGLQEGEYGVFCETAHPAKFKDTVEGIIGEEIAIPERLAEFMKGEKKSVEMSKDFADFKRYLMAL
;
A
#
# COMPACT_ATOMS: atom_id res chain seq x y z
N MET A 1 4.13 -4.79 -10.63
CA MET A 1 3.50 -6.11 -10.76
C MET A 1 3.03 -6.36 -12.19
N ALA A 2 2.20 -5.50 -12.82
CA ALA A 2 1.81 -5.66 -14.22
C ALA A 2 3.01 -5.94 -15.15
N ASN A 3 4.07 -5.15 -15.06
CA ASN A 3 5.32 -5.37 -15.83
C ASN A 3 5.98 -6.74 -15.55
N GLY A 4 5.78 -7.35 -14.39
CA GLY A 4 6.32 -8.67 -14.07
C GLY A 4 5.59 -9.82 -14.78
N PHE A 5 4.36 -9.58 -15.22
CA PHE A 5 3.57 -10.55 -16.00
C PHE A 5 3.50 -10.19 -17.50
N LEU A 6 4.16 -9.11 -17.92
CA LEU A 6 4.15 -8.67 -19.30
C LEU A 6 4.75 -9.75 -20.22
N GLY A 7 3.94 -10.24 -21.16
CA GLY A 7 4.35 -11.27 -22.11
C GLY A 7 4.45 -12.69 -21.55
N VAL A 8 3.89 -12.96 -20.36
CA VAL A 8 3.80 -14.32 -19.82
C VAL A 8 2.60 -15.02 -20.46
N ASP A 9 2.86 -16.15 -21.12
CA ASP A 9 1.86 -16.93 -21.83
C ASP A 9 0.77 -17.48 -20.88
N GLY A 10 -0.47 -17.46 -21.34
CA GLY A 10 -1.63 -17.96 -20.60
C GLY A 10 -2.08 -17.04 -19.44
N ILE A 11 -1.46 -15.87 -19.25
CA ILE A 11 -1.85 -14.92 -18.23
C ILE A 11 -2.33 -13.61 -18.88
N HIS A 12 -3.54 -13.17 -18.54
CA HIS A 12 -4.07 -11.86 -18.85
C HIS A 12 -4.21 -11.04 -17.58
N VAL A 13 -3.65 -9.84 -17.55
CA VAL A 13 -3.67 -8.98 -16.39
C VAL A 13 -4.59 -7.79 -16.65
N HIS A 14 -5.59 -7.63 -15.80
CA HIS A 14 -6.49 -6.49 -15.81
C HIS A 14 -6.21 -5.62 -14.58
N VAL A 15 -5.77 -4.37 -14.83
CA VAL A 15 -5.43 -3.41 -13.76
C VAL A 15 -6.56 -2.41 -13.63
N LEU A 16 -7.41 -2.58 -12.60
CA LEU A 16 -8.46 -1.62 -12.29
C LEU A 16 -7.88 -0.46 -11.50
N TYR A 17 -8.22 0.76 -11.91
CA TYR A 17 -7.82 1.96 -11.20
C TYR A 17 -8.91 3.05 -11.28
N PRO A 18 -9.04 3.91 -10.26
CA PRO A 18 -10.06 4.95 -10.24
C PRO A 18 -9.66 6.11 -11.15
N LYS A 19 -10.60 6.55 -11.99
CA LYS A 19 -10.44 7.64 -12.98
C LYS A 19 -10.02 8.93 -12.28
N GLY A 20 -8.89 9.50 -12.73
CA GLY A 20 -8.38 10.77 -12.22
C GLY A 20 -7.91 10.78 -10.75
N LYS A 21 -7.75 9.59 -10.13
CA LYS A 21 -7.34 9.45 -8.71
C LYS A 21 -5.92 8.91 -8.53
N VAL A 22 -5.22 8.63 -9.60
CA VAL A 22 -3.80 8.22 -9.60
C VAL A 22 -2.96 9.29 -10.30
N SER A 23 -1.70 9.47 -9.87
CA SER A 23 -0.83 10.44 -10.54
C SER A 23 -0.52 9.99 -11.97
N PRO A 24 -0.26 10.93 -12.92
CA PRO A 24 0.08 10.59 -14.30
C PRO A 24 1.26 9.62 -14.39
N ILE A 25 2.26 9.76 -13.52
CA ILE A 25 3.44 8.90 -13.45
C ILE A 25 3.08 7.49 -12.97
N GLN A 26 2.15 7.36 -12.02
CA GLN A 26 1.66 6.04 -11.60
C GLN A 26 0.83 5.38 -12.71
N GLU A 27 -0.04 6.16 -13.36
CA GLU A 27 -0.93 5.69 -14.40
C GLU A 27 -0.16 5.13 -15.61
N CYS A 28 0.87 5.81 -16.08
CA CYS A 28 1.66 5.35 -17.23
C CYS A 28 2.34 4.00 -17.01
N GLN A 29 2.64 3.60 -15.76
CA GLN A 29 3.28 2.31 -15.46
C GLN A 29 2.46 1.07 -15.83
N PHE A 30 1.17 1.20 -16.08
CA PHE A 30 0.31 0.09 -16.48
C PHE A 30 -0.55 0.39 -17.71
N THR A 31 -0.80 1.66 -18.02
CA THR A 31 -1.61 2.03 -19.21
C THR A 31 -0.83 1.99 -20.52
N THR A 32 0.50 1.99 -20.47
CA THR A 32 1.37 2.00 -21.64
C THR A 32 1.94 0.63 -22.01
N LEU A 33 1.64 -0.41 -21.22
CA LEU A 33 2.23 -1.75 -21.41
C LEU A 33 1.65 -2.51 -22.60
N GLY A 34 0.32 -2.51 -22.75
CA GLY A 34 -0.35 -3.28 -23.79
C GLY A 34 -0.13 -4.79 -23.70
N ARG A 35 -0.17 -5.50 -24.83
CA ARG A 35 -0.06 -6.96 -24.92
C ARG A 35 -1.12 -7.65 -24.05
N ASN A 36 -0.68 -8.49 -23.10
CA ASN A 36 -1.54 -9.20 -22.15
C ASN A 36 -1.89 -8.37 -20.89
N ILE A 37 -1.59 -7.06 -20.88
CA ILE A 37 -1.92 -6.14 -19.80
C ILE A 37 -2.98 -5.16 -20.29
N THR A 38 -4.14 -5.13 -19.62
CA THR A 38 -5.22 -4.19 -19.90
C THR A 38 -5.46 -3.31 -18.69
N ALA A 39 -5.39 -2.00 -18.88
CA ALA A 39 -5.77 -1.03 -17.86
C ALA A 39 -7.27 -0.74 -17.97
N ILE A 40 -7.98 -0.78 -16.85
CA ILE A 40 -9.42 -0.53 -16.75
C ILE A 40 -9.63 0.69 -15.87
N GLU A 41 -10.08 1.77 -16.48
CA GLU A 41 -10.34 3.05 -15.83
C GLU A 41 -11.76 3.08 -15.29
N VAL A 42 -11.92 2.96 -13.98
CA VAL A 42 -13.22 2.86 -13.32
C VAL A 42 -13.69 4.25 -12.90
N ASP A 43 -14.93 4.59 -13.27
CA ASP A 43 -15.59 5.82 -12.79
C ASP A 43 -16.05 5.65 -11.34
N GLY A 44 -15.10 5.81 -10.41
CA GLY A 44 -15.31 5.56 -8.99
C GLY A 44 -14.11 5.92 -8.14
N VAL A 45 -14.01 5.26 -6.99
CA VAL A 45 -12.89 5.34 -6.06
C VAL A 45 -12.19 3.99 -5.92
N PHE A 46 -11.08 3.94 -5.18
CA PHE A 46 -10.33 2.69 -5.00
C PHE A 46 -11.16 1.55 -4.39
N ASP A 47 -12.06 1.88 -3.46
CA ASP A 47 -12.95 0.90 -2.83
C ASP A 47 -13.94 0.30 -3.83
N ASP A 48 -14.40 1.10 -4.84
CA ASP A 48 -15.25 0.58 -5.93
C ASP A 48 -14.47 -0.43 -6.79
N CYS A 49 -13.21 -0.13 -7.12
CA CYS A 49 -12.34 -1.07 -7.84
C CYS A 49 -12.16 -2.37 -7.05
N GLN A 50 -11.96 -2.30 -5.74
CA GLN A 50 -11.88 -3.50 -4.89
C GLN A 50 -13.19 -4.26 -4.84
N ALA A 51 -14.33 -3.58 -4.77
CA ALA A 51 -15.65 -4.20 -4.76
C ALA A 51 -15.91 -4.99 -6.05
N LEU A 52 -15.59 -4.42 -7.22
CA LEU A 52 -15.70 -5.12 -8.50
C LEU A 52 -14.88 -6.42 -8.51
N VAL A 53 -13.63 -6.37 -8.06
CA VAL A 53 -12.76 -7.55 -8.00
C VAL A 53 -13.29 -8.59 -7.02
N LYS A 54 -13.71 -8.18 -5.81
CA LYS A 54 -14.28 -9.10 -4.81
C LYS A 54 -15.57 -9.76 -5.34
N SER A 55 -16.43 -9.00 -6.02
CA SER A 55 -17.67 -9.53 -6.64
C SER A 55 -17.35 -10.55 -7.73
N ALA A 56 -16.32 -10.31 -8.55
CA ALA A 56 -15.90 -11.28 -9.57
C ALA A 56 -15.42 -12.60 -8.97
N PHE A 57 -14.70 -12.56 -7.84
CA PHE A 57 -14.29 -13.79 -7.14
C PHE A 57 -15.46 -14.58 -6.54
N MET A 58 -16.55 -13.90 -6.20
CA MET A 58 -17.74 -14.54 -5.62
C MET A 58 -18.75 -14.98 -6.69
N ASP A 59 -18.59 -14.58 -7.94
CA ASP A 59 -19.51 -14.93 -9.03
C ASP A 59 -19.21 -16.33 -9.57
N GLU A 60 -20.15 -17.25 -9.36
CA GLU A 60 -20.00 -18.65 -9.76
C GLU A 60 -19.90 -18.84 -11.28
N GLU A 61 -20.56 -18.02 -12.06
CA GLU A 61 -20.55 -18.12 -13.52
C GLU A 61 -19.17 -17.72 -14.06
N LEU A 62 -18.62 -16.60 -13.58
CA LEU A 62 -17.26 -16.19 -13.93
C LEU A 62 -16.22 -17.23 -13.53
N ASN A 63 -16.33 -17.81 -12.32
CA ASN A 63 -15.39 -18.81 -11.83
C ASN A 63 -15.46 -20.16 -12.55
N ARG A 64 -16.58 -20.44 -13.24
CA ARG A 64 -16.70 -21.59 -14.16
C ARG A 64 -16.08 -21.30 -15.53
N HIS A 65 -16.05 -20.05 -15.94
CA HIS A 65 -15.59 -19.62 -17.25
C HIS A 65 -14.10 -19.23 -17.24
N LEU A 66 -13.65 -18.56 -16.18
CA LEU A 66 -12.30 -18.03 -16.04
C LEU A 66 -11.63 -18.50 -14.74
N MET A 67 -10.33 -18.78 -14.80
CA MET A 67 -9.52 -18.98 -13.59
C MET A 67 -9.06 -17.60 -13.07
N LEU A 68 -9.84 -17.01 -12.18
CA LEU A 68 -9.54 -15.71 -11.61
C LEU A 68 -8.53 -15.80 -10.46
N THR A 69 -7.57 -14.90 -10.46
CA THR A 69 -6.67 -14.67 -9.32
C THR A 69 -6.41 -13.18 -9.14
N SER A 70 -5.95 -12.80 -7.95
CA SER A 70 -5.58 -11.41 -7.68
C SER A 70 -4.12 -11.29 -7.35
N ALA A 71 -3.48 -10.29 -7.92
CA ALA A 71 -2.11 -9.92 -7.57
C ALA A 71 -2.08 -8.69 -6.63
N ASN A 72 -3.12 -8.48 -5.86
CA ASN A 72 -3.23 -7.46 -4.82
C ASN A 72 -3.11 -8.08 -3.42
N SER A 73 -3.05 -7.27 -2.38
CA SER A 73 -2.92 -7.67 -0.96
C SER A 73 -4.10 -8.49 -0.42
N ILE A 74 -5.20 -8.62 -1.16
CA ILE A 74 -6.27 -9.59 -0.86
C ILE A 74 -5.82 -11.04 -1.08
N ASN A 75 -4.78 -11.29 -1.86
CA ASN A 75 -4.19 -12.61 -2.08
C ASN A 75 -2.98 -12.83 -1.17
N VAL A 76 -2.99 -13.91 -0.39
CA VAL A 76 -1.89 -14.26 0.53
C VAL A 76 -0.56 -14.44 -0.20
N ALA A 77 -0.57 -15.02 -1.40
CA ALA A 77 0.63 -15.20 -2.21
C ALA A 77 1.26 -13.87 -2.65
N ARG A 78 0.52 -12.76 -2.62
CA ARG A 78 1.01 -11.44 -2.94
C ARG A 78 1.60 -10.70 -1.74
N PHE A 79 1.00 -10.81 -0.55
CA PHE A 79 1.51 -10.08 0.62
C PHE A 79 2.50 -10.91 1.44
N LEU A 80 2.34 -12.22 1.56
CA LEU A 80 3.23 -13.04 2.40
C LEU A 80 4.72 -12.92 2.02
N PRO A 81 5.13 -12.89 0.73
CA PRO A 81 6.53 -12.68 0.37
C PRO A 81 7.10 -11.33 0.85
N GLN A 82 6.25 -10.35 1.16
CA GLN A 82 6.70 -9.08 1.74
C GLN A 82 7.30 -9.27 3.14
N ALA A 83 7.03 -10.38 3.82
CA ALA A 83 7.68 -10.72 5.08
C ALA A 83 9.21 -10.73 4.97
N PHE A 84 9.75 -11.12 3.81
CA PHE A 84 11.20 -11.15 3.58
C PHE A 84 11.88 -9.78 3.67
N TYR A 85 11.17 -8.68 3.40
CA TYR A 85 11.71 -7.34 3.61
C TYR A 85 12.07 -7.10 5.07
N TYR A 86 11.24 -7.58 5.99
CA TYR A 86 11.43 -7.41 7.43
C TYR A 86 12.52 -8.33 7.96
N PHE A 87 12.64 -9.57 7.45
CA PHE A 87 13.78 -10.43 7.75
C PHE A 87 15.10 -9.82 7.28
N ASN A 88 15.12 -9.23 6.07
CA ASN A 88 16.31 -8.54 5.56
C ASN A 88 16.64 -7.30 6.38
N ALA A 89 15.64 -6.48 6.73
CA ALA A 89 15.83 -5.31 7.60
C ALA A 89 16.42 -5.73 8.97
N TYR A 90 15.84 -6.75 9.59
CA TYR A 90 16.35 -7.29 10.85
C TYR A 90 17.80 -7.79 10.72
N ALA A 91 18.12 -8.54 9.66
CA ALA A 91 19.46 -9.04 9.44
C ALA A 91 20.49 -7.90 9.31
N ARG A 92 20.13 -6.80 8.62
CA ARG A 92 20.96 -5.61 8.51
C ARG A 92 21.14 -4.89 9.86
N MET A 93 20.07 -4.73 10.61
CA MET A 93 20.12 -4.13 11.95
C MET A 93 20.98 -4.98 12.89
N LYS A 94 20.86 -6.31 12.81
CA LYS A 94 21.69 -7.24 13.58
C LYS A 94 23.17 -7.12 13.23
N ALA A 95 23.51 -6.99 11.95
CA ALA A 95 24.87 -6.84 11.48
C ALA A 95 25.59 -5.59 12.04
N ILE A 96 24.84 -4.53 12.38
CA ILE A 96 25.35 -3.29 12.98
C ILE A 96 25.12 -3.22 14.51
N GLY A 97 24.71 -4.34 15.14
CA GLY A 97 24.48 -4.40 16.59
C GLY A 97 23.27 -3.63 17.10
N LYS A 98 22.27 -3.37 16.25
CA LYS A 98 21.07 -2.56 16.56
C LYS A 98 19.75 -3.33 16.40
N ALA A 99 19.79 -4.65 16.59
CA ALA A 99 18.59 -5.49 16.47
C ALA A 99 17.85 -5.72 17.79
N ASP A 100 18.51 -5.48 18.92
CA ASP A 100 17.88 -5.59 20.22
C ASP A 100 16.81 -4.49 20.38
N ARG A 101 15.62 -4.87 20.83
CA ARG A 101 14.47 -3.96 20.95
C ARG A 101 14.14 -3.23 19.64
N LEU A 102 14.20 -3.95 18.51
CA LEU A 102 13.87 -3.39 17.19
C LEU A 102 12.39 -3.08 17.08
N VAL A 103 12.07 -1.86 16.67
CA VAL A 103 10.72 -1.36 16.34
C VAL A 103 10.61 -1.22 14.83
N VAL A 104 9.53 -1.73 14.26
CA VAL A 104 9.25 -1.60 12.82
C VAL A 104 8.01 -0.74 12.62
N CYS A 105 8.18 0.38 11.93
CA CYS A 105 7.08 1.28 11.56
C CYS A 105 6.69 1.06 10.10
N VAL A 106 5.39 0.89 9.86
CA VAL A 106 4.86 0.56 8.53
C VAL A 106 3.75 1.53 8.16
N PRO A 107 3.94 2.40 7.14
CA PRO A 107 2.86 3.18 6.58
C PRO A 107 1.88 2.24 5.87
N SER A 108 0.61 2.25 6.28
CA SER A 108 -0.35 1.22 5.89
C SER A 108 -1.72 1.82 5.53
N GLY A 109 -2.20 1.48 4.33
CA GLY A 109 -3.56 1.72 3.87
C GLY A 109 -4.41 0.45 3.94
N ASN A 110 -4.16 -0.52 3.07
CA ASN A 110 -4.87 -1.81 3.08
C ASN A 110 -4.23 -2.86 4.00
N PHE A 111 -3.19 -2.51 4.73
CA PHE A 111 -2.50 -3.31 5.77
C PHE A 111 -1.85 -4.61 5.29
N GLY A 112 -1.68 -4.84 3.98
CA GLY A 112 -1.01 -6.03 3.45
C GLY A 112 0.45 -6.12 3.88
N ASN A 113 1.17 -5.00 3.86
CA ASN A 113 2.58 -4.88 4.23
C ASN A 113 2.83 -5.17 5.71
N ILE A 114 2.09 -4.54 6.62
CA ILE A 114 2.25 -4.80 8.06
C ILE A 114 1.75 -6.22 8.43
N THR A 115 0.70 -6.72 7.77
CA THR A 115 0.25 -8.11 7.96
C THR A 115 1.38 -9.09 7.63
N ALA A 116 2.13 -8.85 6.55
CA ALA A 116 3.30 -9.66 6.23
C ALA A 116 4.38 -9.60 7.32
N ALA A 117 4.62 -8.43 7.91
CA ALA A 117 5.53 -8.28 9.03
C ALA A 117 5.08 -9.08 10.27
N LEU A 118 3.77 -9.04 10.56
CA LEU A 118 3.17 -9.79 11.67
C LEU A 118 3.25 -11.31 11.46
N PHE A 119 3.06 -11.78 10.21
CA PHE A 119 3.33 -13.18 9.88
C PHE A 119 4.80 -13.53 10.10
N GLY A 120 5.74 -12.67 9.66
CA GLY A 120 7.16 -12.83 9.93
C GLY A 120 7.45 -12.93 11.44
N HIS A 121 6.83 -12.07 12.26
CA HIS A 121 6.94 -12.11 13.71
C HIS A 121 6.41 -13.44 14.29
N ARG A 122 5.25 -13.93 13.83
CA ARG A 122 4.70 -15.25 14.22
C ARG A 122 5.59 -16.41 13.77
N MET A 123 6.39 -16.23 12.72
CA MET A 123 7.39 -17.19 12.25
C MET A 123 8.71 -17.12 13.04
N GLY A 124 8.84 -16.20 14.02
CA GLY A 124 10.01 -16.08 14.87
C GLY A 124 10.92 -14.87 14.57
N LEU A 125 10.51 -13.92 13.70
CA LEU A 125 11.23 -12.67 13.51
C LEU A 125 11.19 -11.85 14.80
N PRO A 126 12.36 -11.57 15.47
CA PRO A 126 12.39 -10.99 16.81
C PRO A 126 12.28 -9.45 16.76
N VAL A 127 11.15 -8.95 16.29
CA VAL A 127 10.76 -7.52 16.36
C VAL A 127 10.01 -7.30 17.67
N SER A 128 10.39 -6.26 18.41
CA SER A 128 9.83 -6.00 19.75
C SER A 128 8.39 -5.47 19.67
N ARG A 129 8.12 -4.59 18.72
CA ARG A 129 6.78 -4.03 18.46
C ARG A 129 6.69 -3.39 17.09
N PHE A 130 5.47 -3.11 16.68
CA PHE A 130 5.18 -2.46 15.41
C PHE A 130 4.46 -1.12 15.63
N ILE A 131 4.64 -0.20 14.68
CA ILE A 131 3.87 1.03 14.59
C ILE A 131 3.15 1.03 13.25
N ALA A 132 1.83 1.07 13.26
CA ALA A 132 1.02 1.26 12.06
C ALA A 132 0.81 2.76 11.85
N ALA A 133 1.42 3.33 10.82
CA ALA A 133 1.26 4.74 10.48
C ALA A 133 0.17 4.91 9.42
N ASN A 134 -0.80 5.76 9.70
CA ASN A 134 -1.92 6.09 8.83
C ASN A 134 -1.87 7.56 8.38
N ASN A 135 -2.47 7.86 7.24
CA ASN A 135 -2.91 9.21 6.87
C ASN A 135 -4.25 9.51 7.58
N ALA A 136 -5.01 10.49 7.10
CA ALA A 136 -6.32 10.86 7.66
C ALA A 136 -7.39 9.74 7.54
N ASN A 137 -7.07 8.62 6.88
CA ASN A 137 -7.90 7.40 6.86
C ASN A 137 -7.50 6.51 8.06
N ASP A 138 -8.03 6.83 9.21
CA ASP A 138 -7.59 6.46 10.55
C ASP A 138 -8.34 5.24 11.16
N ILE A 139 -8.98 4.40 10.33
CA ILE A 139 -9.86 3.32 10.78
C ILE A 139 -9.15 2.37 11.75
N PHE A 140 -7.95 1.92 11.38
CA PHE A 140 -7.18 1.00 12.22
C PHE A 140 -6.62 1.68 13.47
N PHE A 141 -6.20 2.94 13.39
CA PHE A 141 -5.78 3.72 14.55
C PHE A 141 -6.92 3.85 15.58
N ASN A 142 -8.14 4.13 15.12
CA ASN A 142 -9.31 4.19 15.99
C ASN A 142 -9.66 2.82 16.58
N TYR A 143 -9.52 1.73 15.80
CA TYR A 143 -9.69 0.38 16.31
C TYR A 143 -8.69 0.08 17.45
N LEU A 144 -7.41 0.42 17.28
CA LEU A 144 -6.42 0.20 18.35
C LEU A 144 -6.79 0.93 19.65
N ARG A 145 -7.40 2.12 19.55
CA ARG A 145 -7.82 2.91 20.72
C ARG A 145 -9.11 2.43 21.37
N THR A 146 -10.06 1.93 20.59
CA THR A 146 -11.44 1.72 21.04
C THR A 146 -11.87 0.25 21.07
N GLY A 147 -11.16 -0.63 20.40
CA GLY A 147 -11.55 -2.02 20.16
C GLY A 147 -12.70 -2.17 19.15
N LYS A 148 -13.19 -1.08 18.56
CA LYS A 148 -14.28 -1.10 17.58
C LYS A 148 -13.74 -0.86 16.18
N TYR A 149 -14.03 -1.77 15.26
CA TYR A 149 -13.71 -1.63 13.86
C TYR A 149 -14.89 -1.00 13.12
N GLU A 150 -14.72 0.24 12.66
CA GLU A 150 -15.77 1.03 12.03
C GLU A 150 -15.27 1.56 10.66
N PRO A 151 -15.49 0.80 9.57
CA PRO A 151 -15.19 1.25 8.22
C PRO A 151 -15.89 2.56 7.86
N LYS A 152 -15.20 3.40 7.09
CA LYS A 152 -15.70 4.71 6.63
C LYS A 152 -15.39 4.88 5.14
N HIS A 153 -16.06 5.82 4.48
CA HIS A 153 -15.63 6.25 3.15
C HIS A 153 -14.21 6.84 3.22
N SER A 154 -13.36 6.43 2.30
CA SER A 154 -12.00 6.96 2.23
C SER A 154 -11.99 8.45 1.89
N ARG A 155 -11.03 9.17 2.47
CA ARG A 155 -10.73 10.56 2.18
C ARG A 155 -9.51 10.63 1.28
N GLN A 156 -9.54 11.49 0.28
CA GLN A 156 -8.39 11.75 -0.57
C GLN A 156 -7.33 12.53 0.20
N THR A 157 -6.07 12.08 0.12
CA THR A 157 -4.90 12.69 0.77
C THR A 157 -3.71 12.75 -0.19
N ILE A 158 -2.64 13.45 0.19
CA ILE A 158 -1.37 13.44 -0.56
C ILE A 158 -0.66 12.08 -0.50
N ALA A 159 -0.94 11.25 0.51
CA ALA A 159 -0.47 9.86 0.64
C ALA A 159 -1.52 8.88 0.09
N ASN A 160 -1.90 9.05 -1.17
CA ASN A 160 -3.11 8.50 -1.78
C ASN A 160 -3.18 6.95 -1.83
N ALA A 161 -2.06 6.24 -1.81
CA ALA A 161 -2.07 4.77 -1.76
C ALA A 161 -2.51 4.23 -0.37
N MET A 162 -2.65 5.10 0.62
CA MET A 162 -3.22 4.79 1.94
C MET A 162 -4.66 5.27 2.10
N ASP A 163 -5.30 5.80 1.04
CA ASP A 163 -6.70 6.24 1.05
C ASP A 163 -7.64 5.03 1.00
N VAL A 164 -7.72 4.32 2.10
CA VAL A 164 -8.50 3.09 2.26
C VAL A 164 -9.45 3.23 3.45
N GLY A 165 -10.74 3.14 3.19
CA GLY A 165 -11.80 3.27 4.19
C GLY A 165 -12.22 1.96 4.85
N ASP A 166 -11.90 0.82 4.22
CA ASP A 166 -12.16 -0.55 4.72
C ASP A 166 -10.96 -1.46 4.43
N PRO A 167 -9.91 -1.43 5.27
CA PRO A 167 -8.72 -2.24 5.08
C PRO A 167 -8.99 -3.74 5.06
N SER A 168 -8.94 -4.39 3.89
CA SER A 168 -9.27 -5.83 3.76
C SER A 168 -8.35 -6.76 4.55
N ASN A 169 -7.13 -6.34 4.88
CA ASN A 169 -6.23 -7.15 5.71
C ASN A 169 -6.47 -7.01 7.20
N PHE A 170 -7.39 -6.14 7.64
CA PHE A 170 -7.81 -6.09 9.05
C PHE A 170 -8.29 -7.46 9.54
N ALA A 171 -9.13 -8.13 8.76
CA ALA A 171 -9.64 -9.46 9.11
C ALA A 171 -8.51 -10.48 9.37
N ARG A 172 -7.39 -10.41 8.61
CA ARG A 172 -6.23 -11.27 8.82
C ARG A 172 -5.48 -10.95 10.10
N ILE A 173 -5.30 -9.66 10.41
CA ILE A 173 -4.68 -9.24 11.67
C ILE A 173 -5.55 -9.70 12.84
N TYR A 174 -6.86 -9.49 12.75
CA TYR A 174 -7.82 -9.89 13.77
C TYR A 174 -7.78 -11.41 14.04
N ASP A 175 -7.83 -12.21 12.96
CA ASP A 175 -7.76 -13.68 13.04
C ASP A 175 -6.40 -14.17 13.60
N LEU A 176 -5.28 -13.58 13.16
CA LEU A 176 -3.93 -13.93 13.59
C LEU A 176 -3.73 -13.86 15.12
N TYR A 177 -4.48 -12.99 15.78
CA TYR A 177 -4.46 -12.79 17.24
C TYR A 177 -5.72 -13.34 17.93
N GLY A 178 -6.54 -14.14 17.23
CA GLY A 178 -7.75 -14.79 17.76
C GLY A 178 -8.83 -13.81 18.17
N GLY A 179 -8.93 -12.65 17.51
CA GLY A 179 -9.90 -11.61 17.82
C GLY A 179 -9.61 -10.83 19.12
N ASP A 180 -8.45 -11.06 19.73
CA ASP A 180 -8.09 -10.47 21.02
C ASP A 180 -7.43 -9.09 20.82
N HIS A 181 -8.21 -8.03 21.06
CA HIS A 181 -7.76 -6.65 20.96
C HIS A 181 -6.55 -6.35 21.88
N ALA A 182 -6.52 -6.92 23.08
CA ALA A 182 -5.40 -6.69 24.00
C ALA A 182 -4.08 -7.25 23.46
N LYS A 183 -4.11 -8.44 22.84
CA LYS A 183 -2.91 -9.00 22.18
C LYS A 183 -2.47 -8.16 21.00
N ILE A 184 -3.39 -7.60 20.22
CA ILE A 184 -3.07 -6.72 19.09
C ILE A 184 -2.39 -5.44 19.61
N THR A 185 -2.98 -4.77 20.59
CA THR A 185 -2.48 -3.49 21.12
C THR A 185 -1.23 -3.64 21.98
N GLN A 186 -0.96 -4.83 22.52
CA GLN A 186 0.31 -5.12 23.18
C GLN A 186 1.50 -5.08 22.20
N LEU A 187 1.27 -5.46 20.95
CA LEU A 187 2.33 -5.56 19.92
C LEU A 187 2.31 -4.39 18.93
N ILE A 188 1.13 -3.83 18.65
CA ILE A 188 0.95 -2.83 17.60
C ILE A 188 0.42 -1.54 18.22
N SER A 189 1.18 -0.47 18.07
CA SER A 189 0.70 0.90 18.29
C SER A 189 0.34 1.56 16.95
N GLY A 190 -0.39 2.65 16.99
CA GLY A 190 -0.82 3.38 15.79
C GLY A 190 -0.51 4.86 15.88
N ALA A 191 -0.38 5.49 14.72
CA ALA A 191 -0.31 6.93 14.54
C ALA A 191 -1.11 7.35 13.31
N THR A 192 -1.60 8.58 13.29
CA THR A 192 -2.34 9.15 12.14
C THR A 192 -1.94 10.60 11.93
N TYR A 193 -1.85 11.01 10.68
CA TYR A 193 -1.36 12.35 10.30
C TYR A 193 -2.22 12.99 9.23
N THR A 194 -2.36 14.32 9.33
CA THR A 194 -2.98 15.15 8.29
C THR A 194 -2.00 15.43 7.15
N ASP A 195 -2.51 15.92 6.03
CA ASP A 195 -1.68 16.30 4.87
C ASP A 195 -0.66 17.38 5.23
N GLU A 196 -1.04 18.32 6.10
CA GLU A 196 -0.14 19.39 6.58
C GLU A 196 1.02 18.80 7.40
N GLN A 197 0.73 17.84 8.27
CA GLN A 197 1.75 17.18 9.09
C GLN A 197 2.69 16.31 8.24
N ILE A 198 2.16 15.67 7.20
CA ILE A 198 2.94 14.90 6.25
C ILE A 198 3.87 15.83 5.46
N ALA A 199 3.34 16.93 4.92
CA ALA A 199 4.12 17.92 4.18
C ALA A 199 5.23 18.56 5.04
N GLU A 200 4.91 18.95 6.28
CA GLU A 200 5.89 19.46 7.25
C GLU A 200 7.03 18.46 7.48
N THR A 201 6.68 17.18 7.62
CA THR A 201 7.66 16.11 7.82
C THR A 201 8.57 15.92 6.61
N MET A 202 8.02 15.95 5.40
CA MET A 202 8.80 15.88 4.16
C MET A 202 9.77 17.04 4.05
N ALA A 203 9.30 18.27 4.25
CA ALA A 203 10.12 19.49 4.16
C ALA A 203 11.24 19.50 5.22
N SER A 204 10.91 19.18 6.47
CA SER A 204 11.88 19.20 7.56
C SER A 204 12.93 18.08 7.42
N CYS A 205 12.55 16.88 7.00
CA CYS A 205 13.48 15.80 6.74
C CYS A 205 14.46 16.16 5.61
N HIS A 206 13.93 16.69 4.49
CA HIS A 206 14.75 17.14 3.37
C HIS A 206 15.73 18.23 3.78
N HIS A 207 15.25 19.26 4.47
CA HIS A 207 16.10 20.36 4.95
C HIS A 207 17.22 19.87 5.89
N ALA A 208 16.90 18.93 6.80
CA ALA A 208 17.87 18.47 7.81
C ALA A 208 18.87 17.45 7.27
N THR A 209 18.49 16.65 6.28
CA THR A 209 19.29 15.46 5.87
C THR A 209 19.58 15.37 4.38
N GLY A 210 18.90 16.15 3.53
CA GLY A 210 18.89 16.02 2.09
C GLY A 210 18.11 14.79 1.57
N TYR A 211 17.49 13.99 2.47
CA TYR A 211 16.73 12.82 2.06
C TYR A 211 15.31 13.24 1.62
N VAL A 212 14.90 12.77 0.45
CA VAL A 212 13.56 13.05 -0.10
C VAL A 212 12.64 11.91 0.24
N LEU A 213 11.71 12.15 1.16
CA LEU A 213 10.63 11.22 1.50
C LEU A 213 9.50 11.29 0.47
N ASP A 214 8.86 10.14 0.19
CA ASP A 214 7.51 10.17 -0.38
C ASP A 214 6.46 10.41 0.73
N PRO A 215 5.22 10.85 0.38
CA PRO A 215 4.21 11.15 1.39
C PRO A 215 3.87 9.98 2.33
N HIS A 216 3.96 8.74 1.85
CA HIS A 216 3.69 7.55 2.67
C HIS A 216 4.85 7.29 3.63
N GLY A 217 6.08 7.33 3.12
CA GLY A 217 7.28 7.23 3.93
C GLY A 217 7.35 8.30 5.02
N ALA A 218 6.88 9.52 4.72
CA ALA A 218 6.81 10.60 5.71
C ALA A 218 5.89 10.26 6.89
N CYS A 219 4.75 9.60 6.66
CA CYS A 219 3.92 9.07 7.76
C CYS A 219 4.71 8.09 8.63
N GLY A 220 5.43 7.15 8.01
CA GLY A 220 6.24 6.16 8.71
C GLY A 220 7.41 6.77 9.47
N PHE A 221 8.13 7.71 8.86
CA PHE A 221 9.24 8.42 9.47
C PHE A 221 8.81 9.20 10.71
N ARG A 222 7.72 10.01 10.60
CA ARG A 222 7.18 10.77 11.72
C ARG A 222 6.71 9.86 12.84
N ALA A 223 5.92 8.83 12.52
CA ALA A 223 5.41 7.89 13.51
C ALA A 223 6.53 7.15 14.26
N LEU A 224 7.60 6.78 13.55
CA LEU A 224 8.76 6.18 14.19
C LEU A 224 9.48 7.17 15.08
N SER A 225 9.74 8.40 14.59
CA SER A 225 10.47 9.43 15.33
C SER A 225 9.75 9.83 16.63
N GLU A 226 8.42 9.94 16.59
CA GLU A 226 7.59 10.26 17.76
C GLU A 226 7.37 9.06 18.68
N GLY A 227 7.41 7.84 18.13
CA GLY A 227 7.04 6.62 18.86
C GLY A 227 8.20 5.84 19.45
N LEU A 228 9.47 6.11 19.11
CA LEU A 228 10.62 5.42 19.68
C LEU A 228 10.81 5.78 21.16
N GLN A 229 11.16 4.76 21.94
CA GLN A 229 11.47 4.88 23.35
C GLN A 229 13.00 4.77 23.58
N GLU A 230 13.45 5.17 24.75
CA GLU A 230 14.87 5.06 25.11
C GLU A 230 15.36 3.61 25.01
N GLY A 231 16.50 3.43 24.35
CA GLY A 231 17.12 2.13 24.10
C GLY A 231 16.46 1.29 23.01
N GLU A 232 15.50 1.82 22.26
CA GLU A 232 14.95 1.18 21.07
C GLU A 232 15.66 1.63 19.79
N TYR A 233 15.73 0.73 18.83
CA TYR A 233 16.16 1.02 17.48
C TYR A 233 14.98 0.86 16.52
N GLY A 234 14.86 1.73 15.53
CA GLY A 234 13.71 1.73 14.63
C GLY A 234 14.08 1.60 13.17
N VAL A 235 13.16 0.97 12.44
CA VAL A 235 13.15 0.94 10.97
C VAL A 235 11.76 1.34 10.52
N PHE A 236 11.65 2.28 9.59
CA PHE A 236 10.39 2.54 8.89
C PHE A 236 10.48 2.07 7.43
N CYS A 237 9.34 1.75 6.86
CA CYS A 237 9.25 1.31 5.47
C CYS A 237 9.04 2.50 4.53
N GLU A 238 9.95 2.68 3.59
CA GLU A 238 9.76 3.55 2.44
C GLU A 238 9.11 2.72 1.33
N THR A 239 7.83 2.98 1.02
CA THR A 239 7.02 2.06 0.22
C THR A 239 6.90 2.47 -1.25
N ALA A 240 7.32 3.68 -1.60
CA ALA A 240 7.31 4.19 -2.95
C ALA A 240 8.53 5.09 -3.23
N HIS A 241 8.83 5.28 -4.49
CA HIS A 241 9.84 6.28 -4.88
C HIS A 241 9.18 7.66 -4.99
N PRO A 242 9.79 8.73 -4.44
CA PRO A 242 9.22 10.09 -4.45
C PRO A 242 8.79 10.58 -5.84
N ALA A 243 9.51 10.20 -6.89
CA ALA A 243 9.18 10.57 -8.28
C ALA A 243 7.79 10.10 -8.74
N LYS A 244 7.15 9.15 -8.06
CA LYS A 244 5.76 8.76 -8.36
C LYS A 244 4.75 9.84 -7.95
N PHE A 245 5.16 10.72 -7.06
CA PHE A 245 4.39 11.83 -6.51
C PHE A 245 5.08 13.16 -6.78
N LYS A 246 5.77 13.26 -7.94
CA LYS A 246 6.68 14.35 -8.29
C LYS A 246 6.11 15.72 -7.98
N ASP A 247 4.93 16.03 -8.51
CA ASP A 247 4.31 17.36 -8.35
C ASP A 247 4.08 17.72 -6.87
N THR A 248 3.61 16.74 -6.08
CA THR A 248 3.39 16.91 -4.63
C THR A 248 4.72 17.10 -3.90
N VAL A 249 5.70 16.25 -4.20
CA VAL A 249 7.01 16.27 -3.53
C VAL A 249 7.74 17.57 -3.83
N GLU A 250 7.86 17.95 -5.11
CA GLU A 250 8.52 19.19 -5.53
C GLU A 250 7.83 20.44 -4.97
N GLY A 251 6.50 20.43 -4.95
CA GLY A 251 5.73 21.52 -4.35
C GLY A 251 5.96 21.70 -2.85
N ILE A 252 6.34 20.62 -2.14
CA ILE A 252 6.63 20.65 -0.70
C ILE A 252 8.08 21.00 -0.42
N ILE A 253 9.04 20.37 -1.11
CA ILE A 253 10.47 20.58 -0.84
C ILE A 253 11.06 21.79 -1.55
N GLY A 254 10.38 22.33 -2.58
CA GLY A 254 10.81 23.48 -3.35
C GLY A 254 11.95 23.21 -4.34
N GLU A 255 12.26 21.94 -4.60
CA GLU A 255 13.35 21.49 -5.48
C GLU A 255 12.87 20.45 -6.48
N GLU A 256 13.45 20.43 -7.68
CA GLU A 256 13.17 19.39 -8.68
C GLU A 256 13.80 18.05 -8.28
N ILE A 257 13.03 16.98 -8.46
CA ILE A 257 13.53 15.61 -8.26
C ILE A 257 13.67 14.86 -9.59
N ALA A 258 14.75 14.11 -9.71
CA ALA A 258 15.00 13.31 -10.89
C ALA A 258 13.99 12.16 -11.01
N ILE A 259 13.46 11.96 -12.20
CA ILE A 259 12.66 10.77 -12.53
C ILE A 259 13.64 9.66 -12.89
N PRO A 260 13.62 8.48 -12.20
CA PRO A 260 14.44 7.34 -12.59
C PRO A 260 14.23 6.95 -14.05
N GLU A 261 15.29 6.63 -14.76
CA GLU A 261 15.28 6.32 -16.20
C GLU A 261 14.20 5.30 -16.58
N ARG A 262 14.11 4.22 -15.80
CA ARG A 262 13.10 3.18 -16.00
C ARG A 262 11.66 3.69 -15.86
N LEU A 263 11.43 4.70 -15.01
CA LEU A 263 10.13 5.32 -14.85
C LEU A 263 9.84 6.29 -15.99
N ALA A 264 10.84 7.04 -16.44
CA ALA A 264 10.76 7.94 -17.58
C ALA A 264 10.42 7.19 -18.89
N GLU A 265 10.86 5.94 -19.04
CA GLU A 265 10.52 5.12 -20.20
C GLU A 265 9.00 4.84 -20.31
N PHE A 266 8.32 4.57 -19.21
CA PHE A 266 6.87 4.40 -19.23
C PHE A 266 6.13 5.66 -19.67
N MET A 267 6.65 6.84 -19.34
CA MET A 267 6.05 8.12 -19.72
C MET A 267 6.10 8.41 -21.23
N LYS A 268 6.95 7.71 -21.99
CA LYS A 268 7.05 7.84 -23.46
C LYS A 268 5.95 7.05 -24.19
N GLY A 269 5.28 6.15 -23.51
CA GLY A 269 4.22 5.32 -24.08
C GLY A 269 2.90 6.05 -24.22
N GLU A 270 2.03 5.54 -25.09
CA GLU A 270 0.68 6.02 -25.27
C GLU A 270 -0.26 5.38 -24.23
N LYS A 271 -1.04 6.20 -23.54
CA LYS A 271 -2.08 5.72 -22.60
C LYS A 271 -3.13 4.91 -23.35
N LYS A 272 -3.35 3.66 -22.95
CA LYS A 272 -4.41 2.78 -23.41
C LYS A 272 -5.18 2.24 -22.21
N SER A 273 -6.47 2.56 -22.14
CA SER A 273 -7.35 2.10 -21.07
C SER A 273 -8.74 1.81 -21.61
N VAL A 274 -9.45 0.90 -20.93
CA VAL A 274 -10.86 0.62 -21.13
C VAL A 274 -11.63 1.38 -20.05
N GLU A 275 -12.53 2.27 -20.45
CA GLU A 275 -13.42 2.94 -19.50
C GLU A 275 -14.46 1.94 -18.95
N MET A 276 -14.72 2.00 -17.65
CA MET A 276 -15.61 1.08 -16.96
C MET A 276 -16.44 1.83 -15.91
N SER A 277 -17.72 1.52 -15.84
CA SER A 277 -18.55 1.95 -14.73
C SER A 277 -18.20 1.19 -13.45
N LYS A 278 -18.66 1.64 -12.30
CA LYS A 278 -18.54 0.90 -11.03
C LYS A 278 -19.62 -0.18 -10.85
N ASP A 279 -20.46 -0.41 -11.87
CA ASP A 279 -21.48 -1.47 -11.84
C ASP A 279 -20.83 -2.82 -12.16
N PHE A 280 -21.06 -3.79 -11.28
CA PHE A 280 -20.51 -5.13 -11.46
C PHE A 280 -21.06 -5.83 -12.72
N ALA A 281 -22.29 -5.54 -13.16
CA ALA A 281 -22.85 -6.15 -14.37
C ALA A 281 -22.04 -5.77 -15.62
N ASP A 282 -21.55 -4.54 -15.71
CA ASP A 282 -20.70 -4.10 -16.81
C ASP A 282 -19.33 -4.78 -16.78
N PHE A 283 -18.71 -4.87 -15.60
CA PHE A 283 -17.44 -5.54 -15.42
C PHE A 283 -17.57 -7.05 -15.69
N LYS A 284 -18.62 -7.71 -15.22
CA LYS A 284 -18.90 -9.12 -15.52
C LYS A 284 -19.05 -9.35 -17.03
N ARG A 285 -19.84 -8.50 -17.72
CA ARG A 285 -20.02 -8.60 -19.19
C ARG A 285 -18.67 -8.48 -19.91
N TYR A 286 -17.82 -7.56 -19.48
CA TYR A 286 -16.48 -7.42 -20.03
C TYR A 286 -15.63 -8.69 -19.83
N LEU A 287 -15.62 -9.25 -18.62
CA LEU A 287 -14.84 -10.47 -18.32
C LEU A 287 -15.37 -11.70 -19.06
N MET A 288 -16.70 -11.83 -19.24
CA MET A 288 -17.30 -12.94 -19.98
C MET A 288 -17.04 -12.88 -21.50
N ALA A 289 -16.60 -11.76 -22.03
CA ALA A 289 -16.25 -11.56 -23.43
C ALA A 289 -14.76 -11.84 -23.75
N LEU A 290 -13.98 -12.18 -22.76
CA LEU A 290 -12.56 -12.54 -22.91
C LEU A 290 -12.39 -13.98 -23.41
#